data_987d38a047c075110a77bb7b7ec68564
#
_entry.id   987d38a047c075110a77bb7b7ec68564
#
_cell.length_a   1.000
_cell.length_b   1.000
_cell.length_c   1.000
_cell.angle_alpha   90.00
_cell.angle_beta   90.00
_cell.angle_gamma   90.00
#
_symmetry.space_group_name_H-M   'P 1'
#
loop_
_entity.id
_entity.type
_entity.pdbx_description
1 polymer ?
#
loop_
_entity_poly.entity_id
_entity_poly.type
_entity_poly.pdbx_seq_one_letter_code
_entity_poly.pdbx_strand_id
1 'polypeptide(L)'
;MNGQTLARMNAFNSLKTELTSTSVLTYPNMNKPFILSTDASVESISYMLSQNDEKGMEHLIAYMGRTLRPLERKYSISERECLALVEGVRQYKHFLEHQHFTVVTDHSALKWSLLLQGFDFDVIH
;
A
#
# COMPACT_ATOMS: atom_id res chain seq x y z
N MET A 1 -2.95 -10.00 15.10
CA MET A 1 -3.06 -9.99 13.61
C MET A 1 -3.84 -11.21 13.16
N ASN A 2 -4.80 -11.04 12.27
CA ASN A 2 -5.53 -12.19 11.75
C ASN A 2 -4.74 -12.88 10.64
N GLY A 3 -5.13 -14.10 10.25
CA GLY A 3 -4.42 -14.89 9.25
C GLY A 3 -4.43 -14.26 7.86
N GLN A 4 -5.48 -13.52 7.53
CA GLN A 4 -5.59 -12.83 6.24
C GLN A 4 -4.57 -11.71 6.13
N THR A 5 -4.41 -10.91 7.19
CA THR A 5 -3.42 -9.83 7.23
C THR A 5 -2.01 -10.38 7.14
N LEU A 6 -1.72 -11.47 7.85
CA LEU A 6 -0.41 -12.11 7.80
C LEU A 6 -0.11 -12.62 6.38
N ALA A 7 -1.09 -13.26 5.73
CA ALA A 7 -0.92 -13.75 4.36
C ALA A 7 -0.64 -12.59 3.40
N ARG A 8 -1.34 -11.45 3.56
CA ARG A 8 -1.11 -10.26 2.74
C ARG A 8 0.30 -9.70 2.94
N MET A 9 0.76 -9.61 4.17
CA MET A 9 2.11 -9.12 4.48
C MET A 9 3.18 -10.03 3.90
N ASN A 10 2.98 -11.36 3.95
CA ASN A 10 3.91 -12.30 3.35
C ASN A 10 3.95 -12.16 1.83
N ALA A 11 2.78 -11.98 1.19
CA ALA A 11 2.71 -11.74 -0.24
C ALA A 11 3.41 -10.44 -0.64
N PHE A 12 3.21 -9.37 0.14
CA PHE A 12 3.88 -8.10 -0.08
C PHE A 12 5.41 -8.26 -0.02
N ASN A 13 5.92 -8.95 0.98
CA ASN A 13 7.36 -9.19 1.14
C ASN A 13 7.92 -10.05 0.00
N SER A 14 7.18 -11.05 -0.46
CA SER A 14 7.57 -11.86 -1.60
C SER A 14 7.66 -11.03 -2.88
N LEU A 15 6.69 -10.15 -3.12
CA LEU A 15 6.71 -9.25 -4.27
C LEU A 15 7.88 -8.28 -4.23
N LYS A 16 8.21 -7.75 -3.05
CA LYS A 16 9.39 -6.90 -2.89
C LYS A 16 10.68 -7.64 -3.28
N THR A 17 10.80 -8.88 -2.88
CA THR A 17 11.95 -9.71 -3.21
C THR A 17 12.02 -9.97 -4.72
N GLU A 18 10.90 -10.27 -5.35
CA GLU A 18 10.85 -10.47 -6.81
C GLU A 18 11.23 -9.21 -7.57
N LEU A 19 10.80 -8.04 -7.11
CA LEU A 19 11.13 -6.77 -7.75
C LEU A 19 12.61 -6.44 -7.70
N THR A 20 13.33 -6.93 -6.70
CA THR A 20 14.78 -6.73 -6.64
C THR A 20 15.53 -7.65 -7.59
N SER A 21 14.91 -8.75 -8.02
CA SER A 21 15.52 -9.73 -8.95
C SER A 21 14.95 -9.63 -10.37
N THR A 22 13.64 -9.44 -10.51
CA THR A 22 12.96 -9.32 -11.81
C THR A 22 11.75 -8.41 -11.68
N SER A 23 11.75 -7.29 -12.38
CA SER A 23 10.61 -6.37 -12.39
C SER A 23 9.57 -6.84 -13.39
N VAL A 24 8.44 -7.39 -12.90
CA VAL A 24 7.30 -7.72 -13.74
C VAL A 24 6.13 -6.87 -13.29
N LEU A 25 5.90 -5.79 -13.98
CA LEU A 25 4.79 -4.88 -13.70
C LEU A 25 3.70 -5.10 -14.73
N THR A 26 2.47 -5.03 -14.27
CA THR A 26 1.29 -5.19 -15.11
C THR A 26 0.71 -3.81 -15.42
N TYR A 27 0.16 -3.64 -16.61
CA TYR A 27 -0.57 -2.42 -16.95
C TYR A 27 -1.88 -2.35 -16.17
N PRO A 28 -2.25 -1.17 -15.66
CA PRO A 28 -3.49 -1.03 -14.91
C PRO A 28 -4.72 -1.14 -15.81
N ASN A 29 -5.78 -1.71 -15.25
CA ASN A 29 -7.10 -1.68 -15.85
C ASN A 29 -7.94 -0.67 -15.06
N MET A 30 -8.23 0.47 -15.67
CA MET A 30 -8.95 1.56 -14.99
C MET A 30 -10.40 1.22 -14.64
N ASN A 31 -10.92 0.10 -15.15
CA ASN A 31 -12.28 -0.37 -14.83
C ASN A 31 -12.32 -1.34 -13.65
N LYS A 32 -11.18 -1.69 -13.09
CA LYS A 32 -11.10 -2.58 -11.93
C LYS A 32 -10.62 -1.83 -10.69
N PRO A 33 -11.08 -2.23 -9.49
CA PRO A 33 -10.64 -1.57 -8.26
C PRO A 33 -9.16 -1.80 -7.99
N PHE A 34 -8.52 -0.79 -7.43
CA PHE A 34 -7.12 -0.86 -7.04
C PHE A 34 -6.98 -1.30 -5.59
N ILE A 35 -5.82 -1.87 -5.29
CA ILE A 35 -5.42 -2.24 -3.95
C ILE A 35 -4.13 -1.47 -3.64
N LEU A 36 -4.17 -0.69 -2.56
CA LEU A 36 -2.98 0.01 -2.05
C LEU A 36 -2.50 -0.74 -0.82
N SER A 37 -1.31 -1.32 -0.89
CA SER A 37 -0.69 -1.99 0.24
C SER A 37 0.49 -1.15 0.73
N THR A 38 0.57 -0.95 2.05
CA THR A 38 1.61 -0.13 2.66
C THR A 38 2.36 -0.93 3.71
N ASP A 39 3.61 -0.55 3.93
CA ASP A 39 4.47 -1.17 4.93
C ASP A 39 5.44 -0.11 5.46
N ALA A 40 5.77 -0.21 6.73
CA ALA A 40 6.70 0.70 7.37
C ALA A 40 7.63 -0.07 8.29
N SER A 41 8.90 0.29 8.27
CA SER A 41 9.90 -0.27 9.17
C SER A 41 10.60 0.86 9.94
N VAL A 42 11.59 0.50 10.73
CA VAL A 42 12.38 1.48 11.48
C VAL A 42 13.11 2.46 10.55
N GLU A 43 13.47 2.02 9.37
CA GLU A 43 14.34 2.77 8.46
C GLU A 43 13.67 3.21 7.17
N SER A 44 12.54 2.59 6.80
CA SER A 44 11.95 2.83 5.48
C SER A 44 10.44 2.68 5.49
N ILE A 45 9.82 3.27 4.49
CA ILE A 45 8.41 3.06 4.15
C ILE A 45 8.32 2.58 2.72
N SER A 46 7.28 1.83 2.42
CA SER A 46 6.99 1.38 1.07
C SER A 46 5.50 1.29 0.82
N TYR A 47 5.12 1.41 -0.43
CA TYR A 47 3.73 1.34 -0.86
C TYR A 47 3.65 0.71 -2.24
N MET A 48 2.63 -0.10 -2.42
CA MET A 48 2.46 -0.94 -3.60
C MET A 48 1.03 -0.78 -4.13
N LEU A 49 0.91 -0.60 -5.43
CA LEU A 49 -0.37 -0.55 -6.12
C LEU A 49 -0.56 -1.84 -6.91
N SER A 50 -1.70 -2.47 -6.74
CA SER A 50 -2.01 -3.74 -7.41
C SER A 50 -3.48 -3.83 -7.76
N GLN A 51 -3.82 -4.84 -8.53
CA GLN A 51 -5.19 -5.18 -8.89
C GLN A 51 -5.33 -6.70 -8.94
N ASN A 52 -6.52 -7.20 -8.66
CA ASN A 52 -6.84 -8.60 -8.87
C ASN A 52 -7.29 -8.82 -10.31
N ASP A 53 -6.89 -9.96 -10.90
CA ASP A 53 -7.41 -10.38 -12.18
C ASP A 53 -8.77 -11.09 -11.98
N GLU A 54 -9.34 -11.60 -13.08
CA GLU A 54 -10.63 -12.26 -13.05
C GLU A 54 -10.63 -13.57 -12.25
N LYS A 55 -9.47 -14.13 -12.05
CA LYS A 55 -9.30 -15.36 -11.24
C LYS A 55 -9.01 -15.05 -9.77
N GLY A 56 -8.96 -13.77 -9.40
CA GLY A 56 -8.65 -13.34 -8.05
C GLY A 56 -7.15 -13.28 -7.74
N MET A 57 -6.31 -13.46 -8.75
CA MET A 57 -4.85 -13.34 -8.56
C MET A 57 -4.43 -11.89 -8.58
N GLU A 58 -3.64 -11.50 -7.60
CA GLU A 58 -3.15 -10.14 -7.49
C GLU A 58 -1.96 -9.90 -8.41
N HIS A 59 -2.03 -8.80 -9.17
CA HIS A 59 -0.99 -8.37 -10.09
C HIS A 59 -0.45 -7.01 -9.67
N LEU A 60 0.86 -6.91 -9.61
CA LEU A 60 1.53 -5.68 -9.23
C LEU A 60 1.53 -4.69 -10.39
N ILE A 61 1.13 -3.46 -10.10
CA ILE A 61 1.14 -2.36 -11.06
C ILE A 61 2.33 -1.44 -10.80
N ALA A 62 2.57 -1.10 -9.53
CA ALA A 62 3.65 -0.19 -9.17
C ALA A 62 4.12 -0.48 -7.75
N TYR A 63 5.39 -0.27 -7.51
CA TYR A 63 6.00 -0.38 -6.19
C TYR A 63 6.96 0.77 -5.98
N MET A 64 6.87 1.41 -4.83
CA MET A 64 7.82 2.44 -4.42
C MET A 64 8.12 2.32 -2.95
N GLY A 65 9.33 2.73 -2.61
CA GLY A 65 9.75 2.83 -1.23
C GLY A 65 10.83 3.88 -1.10
N ARG A 66 11.00 4.37 0.11
CA ARG A 66 12.09 5.29 0.42
C ARG A 66 12.56 5.11 1.85
N THR A 67 13.81 5.50 2.08
CA THR A 67 14.38 5.58 3.41
C THR A 67 13.75 6.74 4.17
N LEU A 68 13.51 6.55 5.45
CA LEU A 68 13.00 7.62 6.31
C LEU A 68 14.08 8.69 6.51
N ARG A 69 13.65 9.95 6.54
CA ARG A 69 14.52 11.06 6.90
C ARG A 69 14.84 11.00 8.40
N PRO A 70 15.94 11.61 8.85
CA PRO A 70 16.33 11.54 10.26
C PRO A 70 15.21 11.93 11.23
N LEU A 71 14.44 12.99 10.93
CA LEU A 71 13.32 13.41 11.78
C LEU A 71 12.18 12.39 11.76
N GLU A 72 11.94 11.75 10.64
CA GLU A 72 10.89 10.75 10.50
C GLU A 72 11.19 9.46 11.28
N ARG A 73 12.46 9.15 11.47
CA ARG A 73 12.88 7.99 12.27
C ARG A 73 12.49 8.10 13.72
N LYS A 74 12.17 9.31 14.19
CA LYS A 74 11.68 9.56 15.55
C LYS A 74 10.18 9.30 15.67
N TYR A 75 9.48 9.11 14.57
CA TYR A 75 8.05 8.83 14.58
C TYR A 75 7.77 7.49 15.26
N SER A 76 6.62 7.42 15.91
CA SER A 76 6.10 6.16 16.44
C SER A 76 5.77 5.19 15.28
N ILE A 77 5.55 3.93 15.61
CA ILE A 77 5.13 2.93 14.63
C ILE A 77 3.87 3.40 13.90
N SER A 78 2.87 3.88 14.65
CA SER A 78 1.62 4.37 14.06
C SER A 78 1.85 5.56 13.12
N GLU A 79 2.74 6.48 13.50
CA GLU A 79 3.04 7.63 12.65
C GLU A 79 3.76 7.23 11.37
N ARG A 80 4.67 6.27 11.43
CA ARG A 80 5.36 5.76 10.24
C ARG A 80 4.39 5.03 9.31
N GLU A 81 3.48 4.25 9.86
CA GLU A 81 2.43 3.59 9.08
C GLU A 81 1.53 4.61 8.39
N CYS A 82 1.16 5.67 9.11
CA CYS A 82 0.38 6.76 8.55
C CYS A 82 1.14 7.47 7.42
N LEU A 83 2.43 7.69 7.61
CA LEU A 83 3.27 8.32 6.59
C LEU A 83 3.30 7.48 5.31
N ALA A 84 3.46 6.16 5.44
CA ALA A 84 3.44 5.25 4.30
C ALA A 84 2.12 5.33 3.54
N LEU A 85 1.01 5.38 4.25
CA LEU A 85 -0.32 5.49 3.64
C LEU A 85 -0.48 6.81 2.89
N VAL A 86 -0.12 7.93 3.52
CA VAL A 86 -0.24 9.25 2.90
C VAL A 86 0.65 9.36 1.65
N GLU A 87 1.87 8.89 1.75
CA GLU A 87 2.80 8.90 0.61
C GLU A 87 2.28 8.02 -0.53
N GLY A 88 1.75 6.84 -0.21
CA GLY A 88 1.18 5.93 -1.21
C GLY A 88 -0.01 6.55 -1.94
N VAL A 89 -0.92 7.17 -1.20
CA VAL A 89 -2.08 7.84 -1.80
C VAL A 89 -1.63 9.00 -2.70
N ARG A 90 -0.66 9.78 -2.28
CA ARG A 90 -0.11 10.87 -3.10
C ARG A 90 0.56 10.35 -4.36
N GLN A 91 1.35 9.30 -4.22
CA GLN A 91 2.11 8.73 -5.34
C GLN A 91 1.18 8.17 -6.42
N TYR A 92 0.09 7.52 -6.00
CA TYR A 92 -0.83 6.85 -6.92
C TYR A 92 -2.16 7.58 -7.08
N LYS A 93 -2.18 8.87 -6.80
CA LYS A 93 -3.39 9.68 -6.83
C LYS A 93 -4.17 9.55 -8.14
N HIS A 94 -3.46 9.54 -9.28
CA HIS A 94 -4.10 9.45 -10.60
C HIS A 94 -4.94 8.19 -10.77
N PHE A 95 -4.57 7.12 -10.07
CA PHE A 95 -5.32 5.87 -10.12
C PHE A 95 -6.42 5.84 -9.06
N LEU A 96 -6.11 6.32 -7.86
CA LEU A 96 -6.97 6.13 -6.70
C LEU A 96 -8.14 7.11 -6.63
N GLU A 97 -8.06 8.28 -7.24
CA GLU A 97 -9.12 9.29 -7.14
C GLU A 97 -10.33 9.01 -8.03
N HIS A 98 -10.25 8.04 -8.95
CA HIS A 98 -11.29 7.80 -9.93
C HIS A 98 -12.29 6.72 -9.52
N GLN A 99 -12.02 5.96 -8.49
CA GLN A 99 -12.91 4.90 -8.04
C GLN A 99 -12.58 4.47 -6.62
N HIS A 100 -13.47 3.65 -6.07
CA HIS A 100 -13.25 3.02 -4.76
C HIS A 100 -12.02 2.11 -4.80
N PHE A 101 -11.23 2.11 -3.75
CA PHE A 101 -10.05 1.23 -3.64
C PHE A 101 -9.96 0.65 -2.23
N THR A 102 -9.15 -0.39 -2.10
CA THR A 102 -8.90 -1.06 -0.82
C THR A 102 -7.50 -0.71 -0.34
N VAL A 103 -7.39 -0.34 0.93
CA VAL A 103 -6.11 -0.14 1.61
C VAL A 103 -5.82 -1.35 2.47
N VAL A 104 -4.63 -1.93 2.30
CA VAL A 104 -4.14 -3.03 3.15
C VAL A 104 -2.99 -2.50 3.99
N THR A 105 -3.15 -2.50 5.30
CA THR A 105 -2.17 -1.97 6.23
C THR A 105 -2.14 -2.80 7.51
N ASP A 106 -1.03 -2.75 8.23
CA ASP A 106 -0.84 -3.49 9.47
C ASP A 106 -1.50 -2.80 10.67
N HIS A 107 -1.92 -1.55 10.52
CA HIS A 107 -2.54 -0.77 11.58
C HIS A 107 -3.95 -0.34 11.23
N SER A 108 -4.74 -0.05 12.28
CA SER A 108 -6.05 0.55 12.10
C SER A 108 -5.91 1.94 11.47
N ALA A 109 -6.45 2.11 10.29
CA ALA A 109 -6.40 3.36 9.56
C ALA A 109 -7.58 4.28 9.85
N LEU A 110 -8.41 3.96 10.86
CA LEU A 110 -9.57 4.78 11.20
C LEU A 110 -9.17 6.22 11.54
N LYS A 111 -8.02 6.40 12.21
CA LYS A 111 -7.51 7.73 12.52
C LYS A 111 -7.03 8.48 11.29
N TRP A 112 -6.72 7.76 10.23
CA TRP A 112 -6.13 8.30 9.02
C TRP A 112 -7.17 8.64 7.96
N SER A 113 -8.40 8.17 8.13
CA SER A 113 -9.48 8.48 7.20
C SER A 113 -9.72 9.99 7.08
N LEU A 114 -9.47 10.72 8.15
CA LEU A 114 -9.55 12.18 8.14
C LEU A 114 -8.49 12.82 7.26
N LEU A 115 -7.31 12.20 7.16
CA LEU A 115 -6.21 12.69 6.34
C LEU A 115 -6.43 12.39 4.86
N LEU A 116 -7.27 11.42 4.56
CA LEU A 116 -7.57 10.98 3.20
C LEU A 116 -8.96 11.42 2.75
N GLN A 117 -9.50 12.50 3.30
CA GLN A 117 -10.79 13.03 2.90
C GLN A 117 -10.82 13.30 1.40
N GLY A 118 -11.89 12.87 0.76
CA GLY A 118 -12.05 12.99 -0.68
C GLY A 118 -11.70 11.74 -1.45
N PHE A 119 -11.13 10.74 -0.79
CA PHE A 119 -10.86 9.43 -1.41
C PHE A 119 -11.87 8.39 -0.92
N ASP A 120 -12.30 7.54 -1.83
CA ASP A 120 -13.26 6.47 -1.55
C ASP A 120 -12.51 5.15 -1.39
N PHE A 121 -12.45 4.64 -0.15
CA PHE A 121 -11.68 3.43 0.12
C PHE A 121 -12.20 2.65 1.32
N ASP A 122 -11.88 1.35 1.32
CA ASP A 122 -12.05 0.45 2.45
C ASP A 122 -10.67 0.08 3.01
N VAL A 123 -10.61 -0.25 4.28
CA VAL A 123 -9.37 -0.66 4.95
C VAL A 123 -9.47 -2.12 5.38
N ILE A 124 -8.44 -2.88 5.06
CA ILE A 124 -8.26 -4.27 5.49
C ILE A 124 -6.99 -4.34 6.34
N HIS A 125 -7.12 -5.00 7.49
CA HIS A 125 -5.99 -5.21 8.40
C HIS A 125 -5.35 -6.58 8.20
#